data_a9dee589e1a53569928cd323aa3330ad
#
_entry.id   a9dee589e1a53569928cd323aa3330ad
#
_cell.length_a   1.000
_cell.length_b   1.000
_cell.length_c   1.000
_cell.angle_alpha   90.00
_cell.angle_beta   90.00
_cell.angle_gamma   90.00
#
_symmetry.space_group_name_H-M   'P 1'
#
loop_
_entity.id
_entity.type
_entity.pdbx_description
1 polymer ?
#
loop_
_entity_poly.entity_id
_entity_poly.type
_entity_poly.pdbx_seq_one_letter_code
_entity_poly.pdbx_strand_id
1 'polypeptide(L)'
;MSIDVVEASIATLRSWLESGATTSVELVDAYLARIDAYDAAGPRLNSVVVRNLNARAEAQDADQRRASGRVAGPLDGIPYTAKNSYLARGLTAAAGSPAFESLHAQRDAFTIERLRAHGAILLGLTNMPPMANGGMQRGLYGRAESPYNGDYLTSCFASGSSNGSGTATAASFAAFGLGEETWSSGRAPASYNALCAYTPSRGVISVRGNWPLVPTMDVVVPHTRTMADLLEVLDVIVTDDTETRGDFWRQQPWVQIPRASAVRPRSYVELAQNAHLGGLRIGIPLMYIGGDPDAGTAENPGIGGPTGQRIDTRPSIIELWDQAREALEKAGATVVETDFPVVTNYEGDRPGAPTISTRSLVSAEYLRREINDLSAWAWEDFLRANGDPNLSTLAKVDGSRIFPPPPGALPDRYDGFDDDVATYPDWVRAHPEATLLSIPHLAEGVHGLEETRRIDWEEWMDARGLDAVCFPAVADIARADMDSEPASADDGWRNGVWVANGNLVPRHLGIPTVTVPLGTLPEIGMPVGLTFAGRAYDDTALLSLAVAYEKVHPARTVPGRTPPL
;
A
#
# COMPACT_ATOMS: atom_id res chain seq x y z
N MET A 1 -2.04 34.88 -11.29
CA MET A 1 -1.71 34.47 -9.90
C MET A 1 -1.40 33.00 -9.97
N SER A 2 -0.31 32.55 -9.36
CA SER A 2 -0.04 31.11 -9.25
C SER A 2 -1.10 30.48 -8.35
N ILE A 3 -1.69 29.37 -8.79
CA ILE A 3 -2.68 28.64 -7.99
C ILE A 3 -1.93 27.84 -6.93
N ASP A 4 -2.34 27.96 -5.67
CA ASP A 4 -1.81 27.16 -4.59
C ASP A 4 -2.57 25.82 -4.52
N VAL A 5 -1.88 24.75 -4.93
CA VAL A 5 -2.41 23.38 -4.91
C VAL A 5 -2.07 22.60 -3.63
N VAL A 6 -1.43 23.26 -2.64
CA VAL A 6 -1.10 22.63 -1.35
C VAL A 6 -2.40 22.27 -0.63
N GLU A 7 -2.52 21.01 -0.22
CA GLU A 7 -3.70 20.43 0.45
C GLU A 7 -5.03 20.60 -0.31
N ALA A 8 -5.01 21.01 -1.59
CA ALA A 8 -6.24 21.09 -2.39
C ALA A 8 -6.88 19.72 -2.57
N SER A 9 -8.15 19.58 -2.13
CA SER A 9 -8.91 18.34 -2.32
C SER A 9 -9.34 18.16 -3.78
N ILE A 10 -9.69 16.94 -4.17
CA ILE A 10 -10.26 16.65 -5.50
C ILE A 10 -11.49 17.52 -5.75
N ALA A 11 -12.38 17.65 -4.76
CA ALA A 11 -13.56 18.49 -4.85
C ALA A 11 -13.22 19.97 -5.09
N THR A 12 -12.19 20.50 -4.41
CA THR A 12 -11.70 21.87 -4.60
C THR A 12 -11.15 22.06 -6.02
N LEU A 13 -10.28 21.16 -6.47
CA LEU A 13 -9.69 21.21 -7.81
C LEU A 13 -10.77 21.17 -8.89
N ARG A 14 -11.74 20.26 -8.75
CA ARG A 14 -12.89 20.16 -9.67
C ARG A 14 -13.72 21.44 -9.70
N SER A 15 -14.01 22.03 -8.54
CA SER A 15 -14.74 23.30 -8.45
C SER A 15 -14.01 24.45 -9.17
N TRP A 16 -12.70 24.52 -9.04
CA TRP A 16 -11.90 25.51 -9.77
C TRP A 16 -11.95 25.32 -11.28
N LEU A 17 -11.87 24.07 -11.75
CA LEU A 17 -12.00 23.72 -13.17
C LEU A 17 -13.40 24.05 -13.72
N GLU A 18 -14.44 23.73 -12.96
CA GLU A 18 -15.85 23.97 -13.35
C GLU A 18 -16.21 25.46 -13.41
N SER A 19 -15.68 26.25 -12.46
CA SER A 19 -15.90 27.70 -12.44
C SER A 19 -15.01 28.48 -13.42
N GLY A 20 -14.00 27.82 -14.03
CA GLY A 20 -13.01 28.47 -14.87
C GLY A 20 -12.01 29.32 -14.08
N ALA A 21 -11.89 29.11 -12.76
CA ALA A 21 -10.87 29.74 -11.94
C ALA A 21 -9.47 29.24 -12.27
N THR A 22 -9.37 28.05 -12.86
CA THR A 22 -8.13 27.46 -13.41
C THR A 22 -8.45 26.55 -14.59
N THR A 23 -7.38 26.10 -15.28
CA THR A 23 -7.40 25.10 -16.32
C THR A 23 -6.65 23.84 -15.86
N SER A 24 -6.89 22.71 -16.52
CA SER A 24 -6.14 21.47 -16.27
C SER A 24 -4.65 21.65 -16.55
N VAL A 25 -4.30 22.46 -17.56
CA VAL A 25 -2.91 22.82 -17.88
C VAL A 25 -2.27 23.58 -16.72
N GLU A 26 -2.93 24.59 -16.16
CA GLU A 26 -2.41 25.36 -15.02
C GLU A 26 -2.26 24.49 -13.76
N LEU A 27 -3.17 23.54 -13.51
CA LEU A 27 -3.03 22.58 -12.41
C LEU A 27 -1.81 21.67 -12.61
N VAL A 28 -1.65 21.09 -13.79
CA VAL A 28 -0.48 20.24 -14.11
C VAL A 28 0.81 21.05 -13.96
N ASP A 29 0.87 22.29 -14.49
CA ASP A 29 2.04 23.15 -14.39
C ASP A 29 2.34 23.50 -12.91
N ALA A 30 1.35 23.75 -12.06
CA ALA A 30 1.52 24.01 -10.63
C ALA A 30 2.08 22.79 -9.87
N TYR A 31 1.57 21.60 -10.11
CA TYR A 31 2.10 20.38 -9.51
C TYR A 31 3.52 20.05 -10.01
N LEU A 32 3.79 20.18 -11.31
CA LEU A 32 5.13 19.97 -11.86
C LEU A 32 6.13 20.96 -11.28
N ALA A 33 5.78 22.23 -11.10
CA ALA A 33 6.63 23.23 -10.45
C ALA A 33 7.00 22.81 -9.02
N ARG A 34 6.06 22.26 -8.25
CA ARG A 34 6.33 21.73 -6.89
C ARG A 34 7.27 20.53 -6.94
N ILE A 35 7.06 19.59 -7.87
CA ILE A 35 7.95 18.45 -8.05
C ILE A 35 9.37 18.94 -8.42
N ASP A 36 9.50 19.94 -9.28
CA ASP A 36 10.81 20.49 -9.65
C ASP A 36 11.50 21.18 -8.46
N ALA A 37 10.73 21.90 -7.63
CA ALA A 37 11.27 22.64 -6.50
C ALA A 37 11.67 21.76 -5.31
N TYR A 38 10.92 20.69 -5.02
CA TYR A 38 11.06 19.93 -3.77
C TYR A 38 11.43 18.46 -3.96
N ASP A 39 11.09 17.86 -5.08
CA ASP A 39 11.38 16.46 -5.37
C ASP A 39 12.71 16.29 -6.09
N ALA A 40 12.94 17.06 -7.16
CA ALA A 40 14.18 17.06 -7.94
C ALA A 40 15.26 17.99 -7.35
N ALA A 41 14.87 19.08 -6.70
CA ALA A 41 15.74 20.08 -6.08
C ALA A 41 15.36 20.30 -4.61
N GLY A 42 15.89 21.35 -3.97
CA GLY A 42 15.61 21.67 -2.57
C GLY A 42 15.85 20.48 -1.63
N PRO A 43 14.84 19.99 -0.91
CA PRO A 43 14.97 18.82 -0.03
C PRO A 43 15.23 17.49 -0.77
N ARG A 44 15.06 17.44 -2.08
CA ARG A 44 15.29 16.27 -2.94
C ARG A 44 14.55 15.03 -2.43
N LEU A 45 13.22 15.12 -2.35
CA LEU A 45 12.40 14.03 -1.83
C LEU A 45 12.42 12.78 -2.70
N ASN A 46 12.81 12.90 -3.98
CA ASN A 46 13.03 11.78 -4.89
C ASN A 46 11.86 10.80 -4.97
N SER A 47 10.65 11.32 -4.93
CA SER A 47 9.44 10.50 -4.89
C SER A 47 8.87 10.19 -6.28
N VAL A 48 9.03 11.08 -7.29
CA VAL A 48 8.54 10.90 -8.66
C VAL A 48 9.71 10.65 -9.60
N VAL A 49 9.95 9.41 -9.97
CA VAL A 49 11.19 8.97 -10.65
C VAL A 49 11.05 8.75 -12.16
N VAL A 50 9.82 8.56 -12.66
CA VAL A 50 9.52 8.47 -14.10
C VAL A 50 8.46 9.51 -14.44
N ARG A 51 8.83 10.56 -15.16
CA ARG A 51 7.92 11.66 -15.54
C ARG A 51 7.08 11.27 -16.75
N ASN A 52 5.78 11.58 -16.73
CA ASN A 52 4.96 11.55 -17.93
C ASN A 52 5.14 12.85 -18.73
N LEU A 53 5.94 12.80 -19.77
CA LEU A 53 6.19 13.96 -20.63
C LEU A 53 4.96 14.42 -21.41
N ASN A 54 3.91 13.60 -21.49
CA ASN A 54 2.66 13.93 -22.16
C ASN A 54 1.61 14.56 -21.21
N ALA A 55 1.88 14.67 -19.91
CA ALA A 55 0.90 15.15 -18.92
C ALA A 55 0.27 16.50 -19.31
N ARG A 56 1.09 17.43 -19.83
CA ARG A 56 0.60 18.75 -20.27
C ARG A 56 -0.28 18.67 -21.53
N ALA A 57 0.00 17.77 -22.46
CA ALA A 57 -0.86 17.54 -23.63
C ALA A 57 -2.18 16.87 -23.23
N GLU A 58 -2.15 15.89 -22.32
CA GLU A 58 -3.32 15.26 -21.74
C GLU A 58 -4.21 16.30 -21.00
N ALA A 59 -3.60 17.29 -20.34
CA ALA A 59 -4.30 18.41 -19.71
C ALA A 59 -4.98 19.34 -20.73
N GLN A 60 -4.30 19.64 -21.85
CA GLN A 60 -4.91 20.41 -22.95
C GLN A 60 -6.14 19.70 -23.53
N ASP A 61 -6.07 18.39 -23.69
CA ASP A 61 -7.22 17.59 -24.14
C ASP A 61 -8.38 17.63 -23.12
N ALA A 62 -8.08 17.63 -21.80
CA ALA A 62 -9.08 17.78 -20.76
C ALA A 62 -9.76 19.17 -20.84
N ASP A 63 -8.99 20.23 -21.00
CA ASP A 63 -9.52 21.60 -21.16
C ASP A 63 -10.39 21.73 -22.41
N GLN A 64 -10.02 21.12 -23.53
CA GLN A 64 -10.82 21.08 -24.75
C GLN A 64 -12.14 20.30 -24.55
N ARG A 65 -12.10 19.15 -23.84
CA ARG A 65 -13.32 18.41 -23.49
C ARG A 65 -14.25 19.27 -22.66
N ARG A 66 -13.73 19.93 -21.62
CA ARG A 66 -14.50 20.81 -20.73
C ARG A 66 -15.11 21.99 -21.47
N ALA A 67 -14.34 22.68 -22.31
CA ALA A 67 -14.83 23.79 -23.13
C ALA A 67 -15.95 23.38 -24.11
N SER A 68 -15.97 22.11 -24.55
CA SER A 68 -17.00 21.55 -25.42
C SER A 68 -18.16 20.86 -24.67
N GLY A 69 -18.19 20.94 -23.33
CA GLY A 69 -19.22 20.30 -22.51
C GLY A 69 -19.13 18.76 -22.45
N ARG A 70 -17.99 18.18 -22.80
CA ARG A 70 -17.77 16.71 -22.88
C ARG A 70 -16.82 16.22 -21.78
N VAL A 71 -17.11 16.57 -20.53
CA VAL A 71 -16.34 16.10 -19.37
C VAL A 71 -16.35 14.57 -19.31
N ALA A 72 -15.16 13.95 -19.17
CA ALA A 72 -15.03 12.50 -19.23
C ALA A 72 -15.51 11.80 -17.93
N GLY A 73 -15.44 12.48 -16.78
CA GLY A 73 -15.87 11.92 -15.50
C GLY A 73 -15.53 12.83 -14.33
N PRO A 74 -15.73 12.37 -13.08
CA PRO A 74 -15.51 13.19 -11.88
C PRO A 74 -14.05 13.59 -11.66
N LEU A 75 -13.10 12.86 -12.27
CA LEU A 75 -11.67 13.12 -12.18
C LEU A 75 -11.07 13.76 -13.44
N ASP A 76 -11.90 14.26 -14.37
CA ASP A 76 -11.44 14.86 -15.63
C ASP A 76 -10.58 16.10 -15.37
N GLY A 77 -9.30 16.03 -15.77
CA GLY A 77 -8.32 17.09 -15.56
C GLY A 77 -7.62 17.06 -14.20
N ILE A 78 -7.90 16.08 -13.33
CA ILE A 78 -7.29 15.95 -11.99
C ILE A 78 -5.97 15.19 -12.08
N PRO A 79 -4.82 15.79 -11.64
CA PRO A 79 -3.52 15.16 -11.67
C PRO A 79 -3.31 14.13 -10.56
N TYR A 80 -2.66 12.98 -10.90
CA TYR A 80 -2.31 11.91 -9.96
C TYR A 80 -0.94 11.30 -10.25
N THR A 81 -0.43 10.51 -9.31
CA THR A 81 0.78 9.69 -9.45
C THR A 81 0.46 8.21 -9.23
N ALA A 82 1.31 7.31 -9.73
CA ALA A 82 1.21 5.88 -9.47
C ALA A 82 2.60 5.29 -9.18
N LYS A 83 2.67 4.19 -8.42
CA LYS A 83 3.90 3.48 -8.11
C LYS A 83 4.56 2.93 -9.38
N ASN A 84 5.89 2.82 -9.43
CA ASN A 84 6.63 2.34 -10.61
C ASN A 84 6.43 0.83 -10.92
N SER A 85 5.56 0.16 -10.17
CA SER A 85 5.05 -1.18 -10.46
C SER A 85 3.86 -1.21 -11.41
N TYR A 86 3.19 -0.08 -11.64
CA TYR A 86 2.05 0.00 -12.55
C TYR A 86 2.51 0.10 -14.01
N LEU A 87 1.95 -0.73 -14.87
CA LEU A 87 2.02 -0.48 -16.32
C LEU A 87 1.24 0.79 -16.64
N ALA A 88 1.95 1.79 -17.13
CA ALA A 88 1.38 2.99 -17.72
C ALA A 88 1.95 3.11 -19.14
N ARG A 89 1.10 2.88 -20.14
CA ARG A 89 1.52 2.75 -21.54
C ARG A 89 2.43 3.89 -21.98
N GLY A 90 3.60 3.51 -22.52
CA GLY A 90 4.63 4.42 -23.01
C GLY A 90 5.65 4.87 -21.95
N LEU A 91 5.47 4.51 -20.68
CA LEU A 91 6.45 4.77 -19.61
C LEU A 91 7.24 3.50 -19.27
N THR A 92 8.39 3.67 -18.62
CA THR A 92 9.18 2.55 -18.09
C THR A 92 8.56 2.07 -16.78
N ALA A 93 8.41 0.74 -16.63
CA ALA A 93 7.86 0.07 -15.46
C ALA A 93 8.93 -0.82 -14.80
N ALA A 94 10.04 -0.20 -14.40
CA ALA A 94 11.20 -0.91 -13.86
C ALA A 94 10.97 -1.54 -12.48
N ALA A 95 9.89 -1.19 -11.79
CA ALA A 95 9.61 -1.59 -10.42
C ALA A 95 10.82 -1.39 -9.49
N GLY A 96 11.55 -0.27 -9.65
CA GLY A 96 12.74 0.06 -8.86
C GLY A 96 13.96 -0.83 -9.11
N SER A 97 13.88 -1.83 -9.99
CA SER A 97 14.93 -2.82 -10.24
C SER A 97 15.82 -2.46 -11.42
N PRO A 98 17.17 -2.50 -11.27
CA PRO A 98 18.09 -2.35 -12.39
C PRO A 98 17.95 -3.39 -13.49
N ALA A 99 17.43 -4.59 -13.17
CA ALA A 99 17.19 -5.63 -14.16
C ALA A 99 16.11 -5.26 -15.18
N PHE A 100 15.20 -4.37 -14.80
CA PHE A 100 14.02 -4.00 -15.59
C PHE A 100 14.02 -2.53 -16.00
N GLU A 101 15.16 -1.82 -15.93
CA GLU A 101 15.28 -0.40 -16.25
C GLU A 101 14.78 -0.03 -17.66
N SER A 102 14.87 -0.97 -18.61
CA SER A 102 14.45 -0.80 -19.99
C SER A 102 13.06 -1.36 -20.32
N LEU A 103 12.32 -1.89 -19.34
CA LEU A 103 10.97 -2.41 -19.56
C LEU A 103 10.01 -1.27 -19.86
N HIS A 104 9.40 -1.27 -21.04
CA HIS A 104 8.37 -0.33 -21.43
C HIS A 104 6.98 -0.93 -21.36
N ALA A 105 6.06 -0.22 -20.72
CA ALA A 105 4.66 -0.59 -20.66
C ALA A 105 4.02 -0.48 -22.06
N GLN A 106 3.51 -1.58 -22.59
CA GLN A 106 2.80 -1.65 -23.87
C GLN A 106 1.28 -1.42 -23.69
N ARG A 107 0.80 -1.58 -22.47
CA ARG A 107 -0.61 -1.41 -22.07
C ARG A 107 -0.68 -0.67 -20.73
N ASP A 108 -1.86 -0.22 -20.36
CA ASP A 108 -2.11 0.33 -19.04
C ASP A 108 -2.51 -0.79 -18.06
N ALA A 109 -2.15 -0.64 -16.79
CA ALA A 109 -2.78 -1.39 -15.70
C ALA A 109 -4.27 -1.03 -15.61
N PHE A 110 -5.09 -1.94 -15.09
CA PHE A 110 -6.54 -1.72 -15.03
C PHE A 110 -6.94 -0.39 -14.37
N THR A 111 -6.34 -0.07 -13.24
CA THR A 111 -6.64 1.19 -12.53
C THR A 111 -6.19 2.42 -13.31
N ILE A 112 -5.04 2.36 -14.01
CA ILE A 112 -4.58 3.44 -14.91
C ILE A 112 -5.56 3.59 -16.09
N GLU A 113 -6.00 2.48 -16.68
CA GLU A 113 -7.02 2.47 -17.75
C GLU A 113 -8.31 3.15 -17.29
N ARG A 114 -8.81 2.81 -16.07
CA ARG A 114 -10.00 3.43 -15.49
C ARG A 114 -9.84 4.92 -15.27
N LEU A 115 -8.73 5.34 -14.67
CA LEU A 115 -8.44 6.76 -14.40
C LEU A 115 -8.34 7.56 -15.70
N ARG A 116 -7.62 7.05 -16.72
CA ARG A 116 -7.57 7.68 -18.05
C ARG A 116 -8.95 7.80 -18.70
N ALA A 117 -9.79 6.75 -18.60
CA ALA A 117 -11.15 6.78 -19.13
C ALA A 117 -12.03 7.86 -18.47
N HIS A 118 -11.73 8.24 -17.24
CA HIS A 118 -12.39 9.32 -16.51
C HIS A 118 -11.62 10.65 -16.56
N GLY A 119 -10.63 10.75 -17.46
CA GLY A 119 -9.91 11.97 -17.76
C GLY A 119 -8.86 12.41 -16.73
N ALA A 120 -8.54 11.58 -15.72
CA ALA A 120 -7.46 11.88 -14.78
C ALA A 120 -6.08 11.87 -15.48
N ILE A 121 -5.17 12.73 -15.03
CA ILE A 121 -3.88 12.98 -15.68
C ILE A 121 -2.75 12.39 -14.84
N LEU A 122 -2.05 11.40 -15.40
CA LEU A 122 -0.87 10.83 -14.75
C LEU A 122 0.33 11.78 -14.87
N LEU A 123 0.88 12.27 -13.75
CA LEU A 123 2.08 13.11 -13.74
C LEU A 123 3.37 12.30 -13.86
N GLY A 124 3.37 11.09 -13.33
CA GLY A 124 4.53 10.21 -13.35
C GLY A 124 4.41 9.03 -12.40
N LEU A 125 5.45 8.17 -12.44
CA LEU A 125 5.55 6.99 -11.58
C LEU A 125 6.48 7.26 -10.41
N THR A 126 6.11 6.73 -9.24
CA THR A 126 6.76 7.02 -7.96
C THR A 126 7.74 5.94 -7.54
N ASN A 127 8.71 6.34 -6.73
CA ASN A 127 9.82 5.52 -6.26
C ASN A 127 9.36 4.32 -5.41
N MET A 128 10.16 3.27 -5.44
CA MET A 128 9.97 2.04 -4.69
C MET A 128 11.28 1.25 -4.60
N PRO A 129 11.46 0.35 -3.61
CA PRO A 129 12.57 -0.59 -3.62
C PRO A 129 12.44 -1.58 -4.79
N PRO A 130 13.54 -2.26 -5.19
CA PRO A 130 13.47 -3.23 -6.27
C PRO A 130 12.36 -4.26 -6.07
N MET A 131 11.49 -4.36 -7.07
CA MET A 131 10.38 -5.32 -7.13
C MET A 131 9.36 -5.26 -5.98
N ALA A 132 9.28 -4.15 -5.26
CA ALA A 132 8.51 -4.01 -4.02
C ALA A 132 8.97 -4.95 -2.88
N ASN A 133 10.07 -5.67 -3.05
CA ASN A 133 10.60 -6.60 -2.07
C ASN A 133 11.37 -5.83 -0.98
N GLY A 134 10.66 -5.36 0.02
CA GLY A 134 11.15 -4.47 1.07
C GLY A 134 10.36 -3.19 1.19
N GLY A 135 10.96 -2.14 1.75
CA GLY A 135 10.30 -0.85 1.97
C GLY A 135 11.15 0.34 1.58
N MET A 136 12.29 0.52 2.23
CA MET A 136 13.16 1.69 2.04
C MET A 136 14.54 1.33 1.50
N GLN A 137 14.73 0.09 1.02
CA GLN A 137 15.94 -0.32 0.32
C GLN A 137 16.12 0.52 -0.95
N ARG A 138 17.34 0.99 -1.18
CA ARG A 138 17.66 1.82 -2.33
C ARG A 138 17.78 0.96 -3.60
N GLY A 139 16.94 1.25 -4.58
CA GLY A 139 16.93 0.57 -5.88
C GLY A 139 17.51 1.42 -6.99
N LEU A 140 17.07 1.16 -8.24
CA LEU A 140 17.49 1.85 -9.46
C LEU A 140 17.46 3.38 -9.32
N TYR A 141 16.47 3.92 -8.63
CA TYR A 141 16.27 5.36 -8.44
C TYR A 141 16.64 5.84 -7.03
N GLY A 142 17.33 5.02 -6.21
CA GLY A 142 17.50 5.28 -4.79
C GLY A 142 16.20 5.00 -4.02
N ARG A 143 15.82 5.89 -3.11
CA ARG A 143 14.54 5.83 -2.37
C ARG A 143 13.95 7.23 -2.22
N ALA A 144 12.68 7.32 -1.84
CA ALA A 144 12.07 8.59 -1.45
C ALA A 144 12.50 9.00 -0.03
N GLU A 145 12.46 10.30 0.24
CA GLU A 145 12.79 10.88 1.55
C GLU A 145 11.53 11.50 2.20
N SER A 146 11.55 11.66 3.53
CA SER A 146 10.40 12.19 4.27
C SER A 146 10.16 13.68 3.98
N PRO A 147 8.92 14.08 3.65
CA PRO A 147 8.55 15.48 3.50
C PRO A 147 8.36 16.17 4.86
N TYR A 148 8.31 15.42 5.97
CA TYR A 148 8.17 15.95 7.33
C TYR A 148 9.52 16.18 8.00
N ASN A 149 10.33 15.13 8.14
CA ASN A 149 11.64 15.20 8.78
C ASN A 149 12.64 14.33 8.02
N GLY A 150 13.71 14.94 7.47
CA GLY A 150 14.73 14.25 6.68
C GLY A 150 15.64 13.31 7.49
N ASP A 151 15.61 13.37 8.81
CA ASP A 151 16.38 12.49 9.69
C ASP A 151 15.71 11.12 9.90
N TYR A 152 14.47 10.95 9.39
CA TYR A 152 13.68 9.74 9.54
C TYR A 152 13.19 9.20 8.20
N LEU A 153 12.98 7.90 8.12
CA LEU A 153 12.44 7.24 6.94
C LEU A 153 11.00 7.69 6.67
N THR A 154 10.60 7.69 5.40
CA THR A 154 9.23 8.00 4.96
C THR A 154 8.33 6.76 4.90
N SER A 155 8.86 5.58 5.26
CA SER A 155 8.12 4.31 5.39
C SER A 155 8.94 3.32 6.22
N CYS A 156 8.38 2.16 6.55
CA CYS A 156 9.12 1.06 7.19
C CYS A 156 10.25 0.56 6.29
N PHE A 157 11.40 0.20 6.87
CA PHE A 157 12.57 -0.20 6.08
C PHE A 157 12.32 -1.48 5.28
N ALA A 158 11.86 -2.54 5.94
CA ALA A 158 11.75 -3.85 5.30
C ALA A 158 10.37 -4.14 4.68
N SER A 159 9.35 -3.34 4.95
CA SER A 159 8.00 -3.52 4.43
C SER A 159 7.25 -2.20 4.34
N GLY A 160 7.32 -1.54 3.19
CA GLY A 160 6.73 -0.20 3.04
C GLY A 160 6.95 0.34 1.64
N SER A 161 6.87 -0.54 0.64
CA SER A 161 7.43 -0.30 -0.70
C SER A 161 6.80 0.85 -1.49
N SER A 162 5.62 1.37 -1.10
CA SER A 162 5.03 2.54 -1.76
C SER A 162 5.54 3.87 -1.18
N ASN A 163 6.83 3.90 -0.79
CA ASN A 163 7.46 5.07 -0.16
C ASN A 163 7.33 6.34 -1.02
N GLY A 164 7.55 6.26 -2.33
CA GLY A 164 7.39 7.39 -3.25
C GLY A 164 5.95 7.86 -3.38
N SER A 165 4.96 6.94 -3.40
CA SER A 165 3.53 7.32 -3.45
C SER A 165 3.10 8.05 -2.18
N GLY A 166 3.51 7.58 -1.00
CA GLY A 166 3.26 8.25 0.28
C GLY A 166 3.87 9.65 0.29
N THR A 167 5.16 9.77 -0.01
CA THR A 167 5.87 11.05 -0.05
C THR A 167 5.24 12.04 -1.04
N ALA A 168 5.00 11.62 -2.29
CA ALA A 168 4.46 12.50 -3.33
C ALA A 168 3.06 13.03 -2.98
N THR A 169 2.20 12.16 -2.43
CA THR A 169 0.84 12.54 -2.02
C THR A 169 0.85 13.49 -0.83
N ALA A 170 1.68 13.21 0.20
CA ALA A 170 1.81 14.07 1.36
C ALA A 170 2.37 15.44 1.01
N ALA A 171 3.37 15.50 0.11
CA ALA A 171 4.02 16.73 -0.34
C ALA A 171 3.15 17.56 -1.31
N SER A 172 1.93 17.15 -1.59
CA SER A 172 1.06 17.79 -2.60
C SER A 172 1.74 17.90 -3.98
N PHE A 173 2.32 16.80 -4.47
CA PHE A 173 2.86 16.69 -5.83
C PHE A 173 1.81 16.19 -6.83
N ALA A 174 0.65 15.78 -6.33
CA ALA A 174 -0.53 15.41 -7.07
C ALA A 174 -1.77 15.50 -6.15
N ALA A 175 -2.96 15.37 -6.69
CA ALA A 175 -4.18 15.31 -5.90
C ALA A 175 -4.25 14.03 -5.06
N PHE A 176 -3.83 12.90 -5.63
CA PHE A 176 -3.77 11.58 -4.99
C PHE A 176 -2.66 10.72 -5.64
N GLY A 177 -2.35 9.59 -4.98
CA GLY A 177 -1.40 8.61 -5.49
C GLY A 177 -1.97 7.21 -5.50
N LEU A 178 -1.42 6.33 -6.34
CA LEU A 178 -1.65 4.89 -6.29
C LEU A 178 -0.40 4.20 -5.78
N GLY A 179 -0.52 3.51 -4.64
CA GLY A 179 0.43 2.56 -4.10
C GLY A 179 -0.04 1.13 -4.35
N GLU A 180 0.67 0.20 -3.77
CA GLU A 180 0.34 -1.23 -3.68
C GLU A 180 0.71 -1.77 -2.33
N GLU A 181 0.11 -2.88 -1.94
CA GLU A 181 0.49 -3.59 -0.74
C GLU A 181 0.52 -5.10 -0.98
N THR A 182 1.64 -5.72 -0.56
CA THR A 182 1.80 -7.16 -0.41
C THR A 182 1.81 -7.53 1.06
N TRP A 183 2.59 -6.82 1.88
CA TRP A 183 2.63 -6.99 3.35
C TRP A 183 2.07 -5.78 4.07
N SER A 184 2.80 -4.66 4.10
CA SER A 184 2.34 -3.39 4.69
C SER A 184 2.66 -2.18 3.80
N SER A 185 2.91 -2.41 2.52
CA SER A 185 3.46 -1.41 1.59
C SER A 185 2.52 -0.26 1.25
N GLY A 186 1.24 -0.35 1.58
CA GLY A 186 0.28 0.75 1.48
C GLY A 186 0.05 1.44 2.81
N ARG A 187 -0.19 0.66 3.88
CA ARG A 187 -0.48 1.15 5.24
C ARG A 187 0.70 1.88 5.86
N ALA A 188 1.92 1.32 5.77
CA ALA A 188 3.10 1.92 6.37
C ALA A 188 3.46 3.27 5.75
N PRO A 189 3.58 3.44 4.40
CA PRO A 189 3.80 4.76 3.81
C PRO A 189 2.69 5.76 4.15
N ALA A 190 1.41 5.33 4.21
CA ALA A 190 0.32 6.20 4.62
C ALA A 190 0.49 6.70 6.06
N SER A 191 0.87 5.81 6.98
CA SER A 191 1.16 6.14 8.38
C SER A 191 2.24 7.21 8.50
N TYR A 192 3.40 7.00 7.86
CA TYR A 192 4.55 7.91 7.94
C TYR A 192 4.34 9.25 7.21
N ASN A 193 3.23 9.38 6.47
CA ASN A 193 2.92 10.54 5.63
C ASN A 193 1.56 11.19 5.94
N ALA A 194 0.94 10.86 7.07
CA ALA A 194 -0.36 11.36 7.49
C ALA A 194 -1.43 11.28 6.38
N LEU A 195 -1.55 10.11 5.74
CA LEU A 195 -2.46 9.87 4.63
C LEU A 195 -3.57 8.88 5.00
N CYS A 196 -4.64 8.94 4.22
CA CYS A 196 -5.65 7.90 4.15
C CYS A 196 -5.22 6.87 3.09
N ALA A 197 -5.34 5.57 3.43
CA ALA A 197 -5.06 4.46 2.53
C ALA A 197 -6.09 3.34 2.75
N TYR A 198 -6.51 2.72 1.66
CA TYR A 198 -7.42 1.59 1.72
C TYR A 198 -6.79 0.38 1.04
N THR A 199 -6.73 -0.75 1.76
CA THR A 199 -6.34 -2.04 1.22
C THR A 199 -7.58 -2.92 1.13
N PRO A 200 -8.06 -3.26 -0.06
CA PRO A 200 -9.35 -3.93 -0.26
C PRO A 200 -9.32 -5.40 0.11
N SER A 201 -10.51 -5.97 0.27
CA SER A 201 -10.69 -7.41 0.16
C SER A 201 -10.27 -7.91 -1.23
N ARG A 202 -9.94 -9.20 -1.32
CA ARG A 202 -9.42 -9.84 -2.55
C ARG A 202 -10.34 -9.60 -3.75
N GLY A 203 -9.78 -9.11 -4.86
CA GLY A 203 -10.49 -8.91 -6.11
C GLY A 203 -11.45 -7.73 -6.18
N VAL A 204 -11.60 -6.93 -5.12
CA VAL A 204 -12.44 -5.71 -5.12
C VAL A 204 -11.87 -4.63 -6.05
N ILE A 205 -10.54 -4.48 -6.09
CA ILE A 205 -9.84 -3.68 -7.09
C ILE A 205 -8.93 -4.63 -7.88
N SER A 206 -9.06 -4.61 -9.22
CA SER A 206 -8.21 -5.44 -10.08
C SER A 206 -6.74 -5.00 -10.01
N VAL A 207 -5.84 -5.97 -9.80
CA VAL A 207 -4.38 -5.78 -9.84
C VAL A 207 -3.79 -6.02 -11.22
N ARG A 208 -4.60 -6.28 -12.25
CA ARG A 208 -4.14 -6.53 -13.62
C ARG A 208 -3.25 -5.40 -14.13
N GLY A 209 -2.05 -5.77 -14.58
CA GLY A 209 -1.06 -4.82 -15.10
C GLY A 209 -0.20 -4.16 -14.03
N ASN A 210 -0.29 -4.62 -12.79
CA ASN A 210 0.66 -4.30 -11.74
C ASN A 210 1.74 -5.40 -11.68
N TRP A 211 3.01 -5.03 -11.47
CA TRP A 211 4.05 -6.01 -11.18
C TRP A 211 3.68 -6.81 -9.93
N PRO A 212 3.48 -8.13 -10.02
CA PRO A 212 3.22 -8.92 -8.82
C PRO A 212 4.50 -9.07 -8.00
N LEU A 213 4.38 -9.02 -6.66
CA LEU A 213 5.43 -9.52 -5.77
C LEU A 213 5.03 -10.90 -5.26
N VAL A 214 3.91 -11.00 -4.53
CA VAL A 214 3.29 -12.26 -4.12
C VAL A 214 1.82 -12.23 -4.53
N PRO A 215 1.42 -12.89 -5.62
CA PRO A 215 0.11 -12.69 -6.25
C PRO A 215 -1.11 -12.96 -5.36
N THR A 216 -0.94 -13.78 -4.32
CA THR A 216 -1.99 -14.08 -3.33
C THR A 216 -2.23 -12.96 -2.32
N MET A 217 -1.26 -12.03 -2.18
CA MET A 217 -1.28 -10.95 -1.20
C MET A 217 -1.50 -9.57 -1.83
N ASP A 218 -1.07 -9.38 -3.09
CA ASP A 218 -0.99 -8.08 -3.75
C ASP A 218 -2.35 -7.41 -3.90
N VAL A 219 -2.42 -6.13 -3.54
CA VAL A 219 -3.60 -5.27 -3.72
C VAL A 219 -3.19 -3.87 -4.16
N VAL A 220 -4.08 -3.22 -4.94
CA VAL A 220 -4.00 -1.78 -5.24
C VAL A 220 -4.35 -0.98 -3.99
N VAL A 221 -3.58 0.08 -3.70
CA VAL A 221 -3.81 0.96 -2.54
C VAL A 221 -3.82 2.42 -2.98
N PRO A 222 -4.98 3.08 -3.06
CA PRO A 222 -5.02 4.52 -3.23
C PRO A 222 -4.53 5.22 -1.95
N HIS A 223 -3.70 6.25 -2.13
CA HIS A 223 -3.22 7.18 -1.11
C HIS A 223 -3.84 8.55 -1.33
N THR A 224 -4.51 9.08 -0.32
CA THR A 224 -5.12 10.41 -0.36
C THR A 224 -4.87 11.19 0.94
N ARG A 225 -5.07 12.51 0.90
CA ARG A 225 -4.92 13.34 2.09
C ARG A 225 -6.14 13.30 3.00
N THR A 226 -7.30 12.95 2.45
CA THR A 226 -8.57 12.87 3.19
C THR A 226 -9.35 11.62 2.80
N MET A 227 -10.23 11.14 3.67
CA MET A 227 -11.18 10.09 3.34
C MET A 227 -12.16 10.51 2.22
N ALA A 228 -12.52 11.80 2.15
CA ALA A 228 -13.39 12.31 1.09
C ALA A 228 -12.77 12.10 -0.29
N ASP A 229 -11.49 12.44 -0.47
CA ASP A 229 -10.76 12.21 -1.73
C ASP A 229 -10.61 10.72 -2.03
N LEU A 230 -10.40 9.88 -0.99
CA LEU A 230 -10.33 8.43 -1.14
C LEU A 230 -11.63 7.87 -1.74
N LEU A 231 -12.78 8.28 -1.21
CA LEU A 231 -14.08 7.83 -1.71
C LEU A 231 -14.32 8.23 -3.18
N GLU A 232 -13.89 9.43 -3.59
CA GLU A 232 -13.99 9.87 -4.99
C GLU A 232 -13.11 9.01 -5.93
N VAL A 233 -11.91 8.64 -5.50
CA VAL A 233 -11.04 7.74 -6.28
C VAL A 233 -11.66 6.35 -6.39
N LEU A 234 -12.23 5.82 -5.29
CA LEU A 234 -12.85 4.49 -5.28
C LEU A 234 -14.06 4.40 -6.21
N ASP A 235 -14.86 5.46 -6.36
CA ASP A 235 -15.99 5.48 -7.31
C ASP A 235 -15.54 5.24 -8.76
N VAL A 236 -14.28 5.54 -9.10
CA VAL A 236 -13.71 5.36 -10.43
C VAL A 236 -13.01 4.00 -10.60
N ILE A 237 -12.20 3.58 -9.60
CA ILE A 237 -11.33 2.41 -9.76
C ILE A 237 -11.96 1.08 -9.33
N VAL A 238 -12.99 1.10 -8.45
CA VAL A 238 -13.68 -0.12 -8.02
C VAL A 238 -14.80 -0.44 -9.00
N THR A 239 -14.50 -1.31 -9.94
CA THR A 239 -15.47 -1.78 -10.95
C THR A 239 -15.04 -3.15 -11.47
N ASP A 240 -15.97 -3.88 -12.11
CA ASP A 240 -15.67 -5.18 -12.67
C ASP A 240 -14.63 -5.07 -13.80
N ASP A 241 -13.61 -5.90 -13.74
CA ASP A 241 -12.67 -6.13 -14.83
C ASP A 241 -12.97 -7.50 -15.45
N THR A 242 -13.24 -7.52 -16.75
CA THR A 242 -13.60 -8.75 -17.47
C THR A 242 -12.38 -9.60 -17.84
N GLU A 243 -11.18 -9.03 -17.84
CA GLU A 243 -9.93 -9.75 -18.04
C GLU A 243 -9.40 -10.21 -16.68
N THR A 244 -9.24 -11.53 -16.50
CA THR A 244 -8.77 -12.10 -15.23
C THR A 244 -7.27 -12.36 -15.18
N ARG A 245 -6.61 -12.46 -16.35
CA ARG A 245 -5.16 -12.70 -16.44
C ARG A 245 -4.38 -11.58 -15.74
N GLY A 246 -3.44 -11.97 -14.90
CA GLY A 246 -2.63 -11.02 -14.11
C GLY A 246 -3.31 -10.56 -12.81
N ASP A 247 -4.39 -11.22 -12.41
CA ASP A 247 -5.02 -11.06 -11.10
C ASP A 247 -5.31 -12.46 -10.54
N PHE A 248 -4.47 -12.91 -9.62
CA PHE A 248 -4.50 -14.28 -9.10
C PHE A 248 -5.89 -14.68 -8.59
N TRP A 249 -6.49 -13.85 -7.73
CA TRP A 249 -7.76 -14.20 -7.09
C TRP A 249 -8.93 -14.28 -8.05
N ARG A 250 -8.91 -13.52 -9.13
CA ARG A 250 -9.93 -13.58 -10.17
C ARG A 250 -9.65 -14.64 -11.24
N GLN A 251 -8.38 -15.09 -11.34
CA GLN A 251 -7.96 -16.10 -12.33
C GLN A 251 -8.02 -17.53 -11.77
N GLN A 252 -7.76 -17.73 -10.47
CA GLN A 252 -7.75 -19.04 -9.84
C GLN A 252 -9.16 -19.66 -9.79
N PRO A 253 -9.33 -20.98 -9.95
CA PRO A 253 -10.64 -21.62 -10.00
C PRO A 253 -11.12 -22.26 -8.68
N TRP A 254 -10.29 -22.23 -7.62
CA TRP A 254 -10.51 -23.05 -6.41
C TRP A 254 -11.42 -22.37 -5.38
N VAL A 255 -11.32 -21.05 -5.24
CA VAL A 255 -12.14 -20.26 -4.31
C VAL A 255 -12.89 -19.21 -5.11
N GLN A 256 -14.21 -19.15 -4.89
CA GLN A 256 -15.03 -18.10 -5.52
C GLN A 256 -14.96 -16.82 -4.69
N ILE A 257 -14.60 -15.72 -5.36
CA ILE A 257 -14.67 -14.39 -4.77
C ILE A 257 -15.79 -13.57 -5.43
N PRO A 258 -16.41 -12.62 -4.71
CA PRO A 258 -17.45 -11.79 -5.30
C PRO A 258 -16.87 -10.85 -6.37
N ARG A 259 -17.70 -10.45 -7.32
CA ARG A 259 -17.35 -9.35 -8.25
C ARG A 259 -17.33 -8.02 -7.51
N ALA A 260 -16.53 -7.07 -7.97
CA ALA A 260 -16.50 -5.72 -7.41
C ALA A 260 -17.91 -5.07 -7.38
N SER A 261 -18.69 -5.25 -8.43
CA SER A 261 -20.09 -4.76 -8.52
C SER A 261 -21.05 -5.36 -7.51
N ALA A 262 -20.72 -6.51 -6.93
CA ALA A 262 -21.57 -7.16 -5.91
C ALA A 262 -21.29 -6.66 -4.48
N VAL A 263 -20.11 -6.09 -4.22
CA VAL A 263 -19.68 -5.65 -2.89
C VAL A 263 -19.56 -4.13 -2.75
N ARG A 264 -19.36 -3.40 -3.86
CA ARG A 264 -19.30 -1.94 -3.83
C ARG A 264 -20.67 -1.31 -3.55
N PRO A 265 -20.75 -0.15 -2.87
CA PRO A 265 -21.98 0.63 -2.82
C PRO A 265 -22.28 1.24 -4.19
N ARG A 266 -23.49 1.81 -4.34
CA ARG A 266 -23.84 2.58 -5.54
C ARG A 266 -22.87 3.73 -5.80
N SER A 267 -22.49 4.45 -4.74
CA SER A 267 -21.47 5.48 -4.75
C SER A 267 -20.75 5.45 -3.41
N TYR A 268 -19.40 5.45 -3.45
CA TYR A 268 -18.59 5.55 -2.25
C TYR A 268 -18.71 6.93 -1.59
N VAL A 269 -18.83 8.01 -2.37
CA VAL A 269 -18.99 9.37 -1.84
C VAL A 269 -20.23 9.50 -0.95
N GLU A 270 -21.30 8.76 -1.22
CA GLU A 270 -22.53 8.77 -0.42
C GLU A 270 -22.31 8.20 1.00
N LEU A 271 -21.27 7.39 1.23
CA LEU A 271 -20.95 6.85 2.56
C LEU A 271 -20.73 7.96 3.60
N ALA A 272 -20.17 9.08 3.18
CA ALA A 272 -19.89 10.20 4.07
C ALA A 272 -21.16 10.82 4.72
N GLN A 273 -22.34 10.60 4.13
CA GLN A 273 -23.59 11.17 4.63
C GLN A 273 -24.10 10.46 5.89
N ASN A 274 -23.88 9.14 5.98
CA ASN A 274 -24.39 8.30 7.06
C ASN A 274 -23.30 7.74 7.96
N ALA A 275 -22.05 8.17 7.79
CA ALA A 275 -20.93 7.70 8.58
C ALA A 275 -21.07 8.13 10.04
N HIS A 276 -21.09 7.17 10.97
CA HIS A 276 -21.18 7.38 12.42
C HIS A 276 -20.39 6.31 13.17
N LEU A 277 -20.03 6.63 14.44
CA LEU A 277 -19.33 5.72 15.35
C LEU A 277 -20.25 5.19 16.46
N GLY A 278 -21.40 5.82 16.65
CA GLY A 278 -22.34 5.48 17.72
C GLY A 278 -22.82 4.03 17.62
N GLY A 279 -22.63 3.30 18.73
CA GLY A 279 -23.03 1.89 18.86
C GLY A 279 -22.04 0.87 18.29
N LEU A 280 -20.97 1.31 17.58
CA LEU A 280 -19.94 0.39 17.10
C LEU A 280 -19.07 -0.11 18.24
N ARG A 281 -18.69 -1.39 18.14
CA ARG A 281 -17.81 -2.07 19.07
C ARG A 281 -16.46 -2.36 18.37
N ILE A 282 -15.39 -1.69 18.81
CA ILE A 282 -14.09 -1.70 18.15
C ILE A 282 -13.06 -2.35 19.06
N GLY A 283 -12.41 -3.43 18.57
CA GLY A 283 -11.35 -4.12 19.29
C GLY A 283 -10.01 -3.38 19.13
N ILE A 284 -9.21 -3.35 20.21
CA ILE A 284 -7.80 -2.93 20.20
C ILE A 284 -6.91 -4.06 20.70
N PRO A 285 -6.01 -4.61 19.87
CA PRO A 285 -5.07 -5.63 20.31
C PRO A 285 -4.07 -5.07 21.33
N LEU A 286 -4.05 -5.64 22.53
CA LEU A 286 -3.15 -5.27 23.61
C LEU A 286 -1.67 -5.32 23.19
N MET A 287 -1.31 -6.24 22.30
CA MET A 287 0.07 -6.42 21.84
C MET A 287 0.66 -5.17 21.17
N TYR A 288 -0.17 -4.28 20.60
CA TYR A 288 0.29 -3.07 19.91
C TYR A 288 0.23 -1.78 20.74
N ILE A 289 -0.27 -1.88 21.98
CA ILE A 289 -0.34 -0.75 22.91
C ILE A 289 0.38 -1.02 24.23
N GLY A 290 1.31 -2.00 24.25
CA GLY A 290 2.11 -2.33 25.43
C GLY A 290 1.36 -3.11 26.51
N GLY A 291 0.16 -3.60 26.26
CA GLY A 291 -0.67 -4.31 27.22
C GLY A 291 -0.49 -5.83 27.24
N ASP A 292 0.29 -6.40 26.33
CA ASP A 292 0.56 -7.85 26.24
C ASP A 292 2.08 -8.13 26.42
N PRO A 293 2.51 -8.58 27.61
CA PRO A 293 3.92 -8.81 27.90
C PRO A 293 4.50 -10.05 27.18
N ASP A 294 3.64 -10.95 26.69
CA ASP A 294 4.08 -12.17 26.01
C ASP A 294 4.23 -11.97 24.50
N ALA A 295 3.74 -10.86 23.94
CA ALA A 295 3.84 -10.58 22.53
C ALA A 295 5.30 -10.45 22.07
N GLY A 296 5.65 -11.18 21.00
CA GLY A 296 7.00 -11.16 20.43
C GLY A 296 8.08 -11.81 21.31
N THR A 297 7.72 -12.73 22.19
CA THR A 297 8.70 -13.42 23.08
C THR A 297 9.10 -14.81 22.58
N ALA A 298 8.66 -15.24 21.40
CA ALA A 298 9.05 -16.51 20.80
C ALA A 298 10.56 -16.53 20.46
N GLU A 299 11.21 -17.70 20.66
CA GLU A 299 12.61 -17.91 20.24
C GLU A 299 12.72 -18.09 18.71
N ASN A 300 11.73 -18.74 18.11
CA ASN A 300 11.68 -19.04 16.69
C ASN A 300 10.33 -18.56 16.12
N PRO A 301 10.27 -17.32 15.64
CA PRO A 301 9.05 -16.80 15.04
C PRO A 301 8.67 -17.57 13.76
N GLY A 302 7.39 -17.55 13.42
CA GLY A 302 6.87 -18.19 12.21
C GLY A 302 7.26 -17.46 10.93
N ILE A 303 6.49 -17.74 9.87
CA ILE A 303 6.74 -17.20 8.53
C ILE A 303 6.65 -15.66 8.46
N GLY A 304 6.00 -15.01 9.39
CA GLY A 304 6.01 -13.56 9.52
C GLY A 304 7.37 -12.96 9.86
N GLY A 305 8.41 -13.81 9.97
CA GLY A 305 9.78 -13.41 10.22
C GLY A 305 9.93 -12.70 11.57
N PRO A 306 10.61 -11.55 11.59
CA PRO A 306 10.93 -10.85 12.83
C PRO A 306 9.75 -10.28 13.63
N THR A 307 8.51 -10.41 13.14
CA THR A 307 7.33 -10.04 13.94
C THR A 307 7.22 -10.85 15.23
N GLY A 308 7.83 -12.05 15.28
CA GLY A 308 8.05 -12.79 16.51
C GLY A 308 9.06 -12.15 17.48
N GLN A 309 9.68 -11.04 17.13
CA GLN A 309 10.44 -10.20 18.04
C GLN A 309 9.50 -9.43 18.95
N ARG A 310 10.00 -9.01 20.11
CA ARG A 310 9.19 -8.24 21.05
C ARG A 310 8.70 -6.94 20.41
N ILE A 311 7.40 -6.70 20.48
CA ILE A 311 6.79 -5.46 20.03
C ILE A 311 6.91 -4.43 21.15
N ASP A 312 7.71 -3.39 20.92
CA ASP A 312 7.93 -2.29 21.85
C ASP A 312 7.46 -0.98 21.21
N THR A 313 6.16 -0.70 21.36
CA THR A 313 5.54 0.49 20.78
C THR A 313 6.07 1.75 21.48
N ARG A 314 6.51 2.73 20.69
CA ARG A 314 7.00 4.03 21.18
C ARG A 314 5.95 4.68 22.10
N PRO A 315 6.33 5.18 23.30
CA PRO A 315 5.36 5.76 24.25
C PRO A 315 4.48 6.87 23.66
N SER A 316 5.03 7.75 22.84
CA SER A 316 4.25 8.84 22.19
C SER A 316 3.23 8.31 21.18
N ILE A 317 3.41 7.13 20.60
CA ILE A 317 2.37 6.46 19.78
C ILE A 317 1.23 5.99 20.68
N ILE A 318 1.53 5.45 21.86
CA ILE A 318 0.50 5.04 22.83
C ILE A 318 -0.29 6.27 23.33
N GLU A 319 0.38 7.39 23.60
CA GLU A 319 -0.29 8.64 23.97
C GLU A 319 -1.21 9.17 22.87
N LEU A 320 -0.82 9.05 21.59
CA LEU A 320 -1.69 9.40 20.46
C LEU A 320 -2.87 8.43 20.34
N TRP A 321 -2.65 7.16 20.62
CA TRP A 321 -3.73 6.19 20.67
C TRP A 321 -4.74 6.51 21.79
N ASP A 322 -4.30 6.87 22.98
CA ASP A 322 -5.19 7.25 24.08
C ASP A 322 -6.10 8.42 23.69
N GLN A 323 -5.58 9.43 22.99
CA GLN A 323 -6.38 10.54 22.45
C GLN A 323 -7.40 10.06 21.41
N ALA A 324 -7.01 9.17 20.52
CA ALA A 324 -7.90 8.59 19.52
C ALA A 324 -9.00 7.72 20.17
N ARG A 325 -8.67 6.96 21.22
CA ARG A 325 -9.62 6.19 22.02
C ARG A 325 -10.68 7.11 22.64
N GLU A 326 -10.25 8.18 23.29
CA GLU A 326 -11.17 9.17 23.85
C GLU A 326 -12.12 9.76 22.80
N ALA A 327 -11.61 10.06 21.60
CA ALA A 327 -12.41 10.58 20.50
C ALA A 327 -13.45 9.54 20.01
N LEU A 328 -13.06 8.27 19.87
CA LEU A 328 -13.95 7.15 19.51
C LEU A 328 -15.06 6.97 20.54
N GLU A 329 -14.70 6.90 21.84
CA GLU A 329 -15.64 6.71 22.94
C GLU A 329 -16.60 7.88 23.09
N LYS A 330 -16.10 9.12 22.98
CA LYS A 330 -16.91 10.34 22.99
C LYS A 330 -17.90 10.41 21.83
N ALA A 331 -17.55 9.83 20.70
CA ALA A 331 -18.44 9.71 19.53
C ALA A 331 -19.43 8.54 19.64
N GLY A 332 -19.42 7.79 20.75
CA GLY A 332 -20.37 6.73 21.07
C GLY A 332 -19.95 5.33 20.66
N ALA A 333 -18.71 5.11 20.25
CA ALA A 333 -18.15 3.77 20.07
C ALA A 333 -17.80 3.15 21.43
N THR A 334 -17.78 1.81 21.46
CA THR A 334 -17.23 1.04 22.59
C THR A 334 -15.89 0.46 22.20
N VAL A 335 -14.81 0.91 22.84
CA VAL A 335 -13.47 0.36 22.61
C VAL A 335 -13.22 -0.80 23.58
N VAL A 336 -12.74 -1.93 23.05
CA VAL A 336 -12.52 -3.18 23.79
C VAL A 336 -11.11 -3.67 23.62
N GLU A 337 -10.38 -3.79 24.71
CA GLU A 337 -9.05 -4.41 24.72
C GLU A 337 -9.16 -5.92 24.46
N THR A 338 -8.34 -6.44 23.54
CA THR A 338 -8.42 -7.82 23.09
C THR A 338 -7.04 -8.47 22.96
N ASP A 339 -7.01 -9.82 22.97
CA ASP A 339 -5.95 -10.60 22.32
C ASP A 339 -6.02 -10.41 20.80
N PHE A 340 -5.05 -10.98 20.06
CA PHE A 340 -5.04 -10.89 18.60
C PHE A 340 -4.67 -12.24 17.96
N PRO A 341 -5.54 -13.24 18.04
CA PRO A 341 -5.24 -14.61 17.64
C PRO A 341 -4.87 -14.73 16.16
N VAL A 342 -5.41 -13.89 15.28
CA VAL A 342 -5.09 -13.91 13.85
C VAL A 342 -3.59 -13.67 13.59
N VAL A 343 -2.92 -12.85 14.40
CA VAL A 343 -1.47 -12.64 14.33
C VAL A 343 -0.75 -13.70 15.17
N THR A 344 -1.14 -13.92 16.42
CA THR A 344 -0.50 -14.90 17.32
C THR A 344 -0.45 -16.30 16.71
N ASN A 345 -1.56 -16.77 16.12
CA ASN A 345 -1.64 -18.10 15.50
C ASN A 345 -0.97 -18.17 14.12
N TYR A 346 -0.74 -17.03 13.50
CA TYR A 346 -0.03 -16.95 12.23
C TYR A 346 1.48 -16.93 12.44
N GLU A 347 1.96 -16.04 13.30
CA GLU A 347 3.37 -15.73 13.51
C GLU A 347 4.03 -16.68 14.51
N GLY A 348 3.28 -17.25 15.46
CA GLY A 348 3.87 -17.95 16.60
C GLY A 348 4.67 -17.02 17.50
N ASP A 349 4.13 -15.82 17.78
CA ASP A 349 4.81 -14.71 18.42
C ASP A 349 5.23 -14.95 19.88
N ARG A 350 4.78 -16.05 20.50
CA ARG A 350 5.05 -16.38 21.90
C ARG A 350 5.28 -17.88 22.13
N PRO A 351 5.93 -18.30 23.25
CA PRO A 351 6.18 -19.71 23.54
C PRO A 351 4.88 -20.54 23.55
N GLY A 352 4.89 -21.63 22.77
CA GLY A 352 3.75 -22.53 22.65
C GLY A 352 2.63 -22.08 21.73
N ALA A 353 2.69 -20.89 21.14
CA ALA A 353 1.76 -20.49 20.10
C ALA A 353 2.01 -21.28 18.81
N PRO A 354 0.94 -21.62 18.06
CA PRO A 354 1.10 -22.24 16.75
C PRO A 354 1.60 -21.21 15.74
N THR A 355 2.04 -21.69 14.56
CA THR A 355 2.23 -20.87 13.37
C THR A 355 1.20 -21.23 12.32
N ILE A 356 1.09 -20.44 11.26
CA ILE A 356 0.20 -20.72 10.14
C ILE A 356 0.41 -22.14 9.56
N SER A 357 1.66 -22.63 9.54
CA SER A 357 2.01 -23.93 8.97
C SER A 357 1.89 -25.11 9.94
N THR A 358 1.78 -24.88 11.26
CA THR A 358 1.71 -25.96 12.26
C THR A 358 0.31 -26.40 12.62
N ARG A 359 -0.73 -25.71 12.11
CA ARG A 359 -2.15 -25.97 12.39
C ARG A 359 -2.82 -26.88 11.36
N SER A 360 -2.09 -27.34 10.37
CA SER A 360 -2.61 -28.19 9.27
C SER A 360 -3.68 -27.52 8.38
N LEU A 361 -3.85 -26.21 8.45
CA LEU A 361 -4.72 -25.44 7.56
C LEU A 361 -3.97 -24.99 6.31
N VAL A 362 -2.76 -24.49 6.48
CA VAL A 362 -1.87 -24.08 5.40
C VAL A 362 -0.55 -24.84 5.53
N SER A 363 -0.15 -25.57 4.50
CA SER A 363 1.07 -26.38 4.57
C SER A 363 2.33 -25.53 4.36
N ALA A 364 3.45 -25.91 4.99
CA ALA A 364 4.75 -25.29 4.74
C ALA A 364 5.18 -25.43 3.26
N GLU A 365 4.78 -26.52 2.61
CA GLU A 365 5.06 -26.72 1.19
C GLU A 365 4.31 -25.72 0.31
N TYR A 366 3.04 -25.41 0.62
CA TYR A 366 2.31 -24.34 -0.07
C TYR A 366 3.02 -23.00 0.08
N LEU A 367 3.38 -22.61 1.32
CA LEU A 367 4.04 -21.33 1.57
C LEU A 367 5.33 -21.18 0.77
N ARG A 368 6.12 -22.26 0.68
CA ARG A 368 7.32 -22.28 -0.15
C ARG A 368 7.00 -22.16 -1.64
N ARG A 369 5.96 -22.86 -2.14
CA ARG A 369 5.54 -22.79 -3.55
C ARG A 369 4.96 -21.42 -3.91
N GLU A 370 4.26 -20.81 -3.00
CA GLU A 370 3.69 -19.46 -3.18
C GLU A 370 4.79 -18.43 -3.46
N ILE A 371 5.81 -18.38 -2.61
CA ILE A 371 6.91 -17.42 -2.75
C ILE A 371 7.79 -17.74 -3.96
N ASN A 372 8.19 -19.00 -4.14
CA ASN A 372 9.16 -19.33 -5.18
C ASN A 372 8.50 -19.59 -6.54
N ASP A 373 7.55 -20.54 -6.60
CA ASP A 373 7.04 -21.04 -7.87
C ASP A 373 5.95 -20.12 -8.43
N LEU A 374 4.97 -19.73 -7.61
CA LEU A 374 3.87 -18.89 -8.05
C LEU A 374 4.34 -17.48 -8.40
N SER A 375 5.22 -16.90 -7.58
CA SER A 375 5.75 -15.56 -7.85
C SER A 375 6.62 -15.53 -9.10
N ALA A 376 7.51 -16.52 -9.31
CA ALA A 376 8.31 -16.62 -10.51
C ALA A 376 7.44 -16.80 -11.77
N TRP A 377 6.41 -17.66 -11.69
CA TRP A 377 5.44 -17.83 -12.77
C TRP A 377 4.68 -16.53 -13.07
N ALA A 378 4.24 -15.82 -12.05
CA ALA A 378 3.47 -14.57 -12.21
C ALA A 378 4.31 -13.44 -12.83
N TRP A 379 5.61 -13.37 -12.52
CA TRP A 379 6.52 -12.42 -13.17
C TRP A 379 6.71 -12.74 -14.66
N GLU A 380 6.86 -14.00 -15.00
CA GLU A 380 6.92 -14.44 -16.41
C GLU A 380 5.60 -14.12 -17.13
N ASP A 381 4.46 -14.42 -16.52
CA ASP A 381 3.15 -14.13 -17.10
C ASP A 381 2.92 -12.63 -17.29
N PHE A 382 3.37 -11.80 -16.34
CA PHE A 382 3.32 -10.34 -16.44
C PHE A 382 4.13 -9.82 -17.63
N LEU A 383 5.38 -10.26 -17.79
CA LEU A 383 6.22 -9.86 -18.91
C LEU A 383 5.63 -10.29 -20.26
N ARG A 384 5.13 -11.53 -20.36
CA ARG A 384 4.44 -12.03 -21.55
C ARG A 384 3.15 -11.25 -21.85
N ALA A 385 2.38 -10.88 -20.82
CA ALA A 385 1.15 -10.11 -20.97
C ALA A 385 1.41 -8.66 -21.38
N ASN A 386 2.50 -8.04 -20.88
CA ASN A 386 2.94 -6.73 -21.32
C ASN A 386 3.41 -6.72 -22.78
N GLY A 387 4.17 -7.74 -23.20
CA GLY A 387 4.58 -7.93 -24.59
C GLY A 387 5.63 -6.93 -25.08
N ASP A 388 6.49 -6.41 -24.22
CA ASP A 388 7.61 -5.58 -24.64
C ASP A 388 8.60 -6.44 -25.46
N PRO A 389 8.89 -6.10 -26.73
CA PRO A 389 9.76 -6.91 -27.59
C PRO A 389 11.19 -7.05 -27.06
N ASN A 390 11.64 -6.09 -26.23
CA ASN A 390 12.99 -6.10 -25.68
C ASN A 390 13.10 -6.91 -24.39
N LEU A 391 11.99 -7.09 -23.65
CA LEU A 391 11.94 -7.78 -22.36
C LEU A 391 10.61 -8.52 -22.17
N SER A 392 10.43 -9.59 -22.94
CA SER A 392 9.18 -10.39 -22.96
C SER A 392 9.24 -11.68 -22.16
N THR A 393 10.35 -11.99 -21.51
CA THR A 393 10.54 -13.21 -20.71
C THR A 393 11.57 -13.00 -19.60
N LEU A 394 11.25 -13.50 -18.43
CA LEU A 394 12.13 -13.50 -17.27
C LEU A 394 13.34 -14.46 -17.47
N ALA A 395 13.20 -15.50 -18.30
CA ALA A 395 14.26 -16.47 -18.59
C ALA A 395 15.57 -15.83 -19.10
N LYS A 396 15.53 -14.63 -19.66
CA LYS A 396 16.70 -13.90 -20.18
C LYS A 396 17.28 -12.88 -19.19
N VAL A 397 16.66 -12.69 -18.05
CA VAL A 397 17.06 -11.71 -17.05
C VAL A 397 18.22 -12.26 -16.22
N ASP A 398 19.20 -11.42 -15.91
CA ASP A 398 20.25 -11.69 -14.94
C ASP A 398 19.69 -11.48 -13.52
N GLY A 399 19.49 -12.57 -12.77
CA GLY A 399 18.93 -12.56 -11.44
C GLY A 399 19.70 -11.67 -10.46
N SER A 400 21.03 -11.60 -10.59
CA SER A 400 21.88 -10.76 -9.71
C SER A 400 21.63 -9.25 -9.86
N ARG A 401 20.98 -8.83 -10.95
CA ARG A 401 20.60 -7.43 -11.21
C ARG A 401 19.20 -7.08 -10.71
N ILE A 402 18.44 -8.04 -10.23
CA ILE A 402 17.05 -7.79 -9.78
C ILE A 402 17.05 -6.95 -8.52
N PHE A 403 17.81 -7.34 -7.50
CA PHE A 403 17.90 -6.66 -6.21
C PHE A 403 19.36 -6.52 -5.73
N PRO A 404 20.22 -5.79 -6.43
CA PRO A 404 21.60 -5.63 -5.99
C PRO A 404 21.69 -4.71 -4.76
N PRO A 405 22.48 -5.06 -3.72
CA PRO A 405 22.72 -4.19 -2.60
C PRO A 405 23.45 -2.92 -3.05
N PRO A 406 23.02 -1.71 -2.61
CA PRO A 406 23.65 -0.46 -3.02
C PRO A 406 25.00 -0.27 -2.32
N PRO A 407 25.96 0.45 -2.94
CA PRO A 407 27.23 0.77 -2.32
C PRO A 407 27.05 1.51 -0.99
N GLY A 408 27.80 1.10 0.03
CA GLY A 408 27.82 1.72 1.37
C GLY A 408 26.67 1.32 2.29
N ALA A 409 25.80 0.39 1.87
CA ALA A 409 24.82 -0.21 2.77
C ALA A 409 25.51 -1.23 3.71
N LEU A 410 24.96 -1.36 4.92
CA LEU A 410 25.33 -2.46 5.82
C LEU A 410 24.87 -3.78 5.16
N PRO A 411 25.75 -4.79 5.00
CA PRO A 411 25.42 -6.00 4.26
C PRO A 411 24.17 -6.71 4.80
N ASP A 412 24.07 -6.85 6.11
CA ASP A 412 22.95 -7.52 6.79
C ASP A 412 21.61 -6.77 6.72
N ARG A 413 21.57 -5.57 6.14
CA ARG A 413 20.32 -4.81 5.90
C ARG A 413 19.70 -5.07 4.53
N TYR A 414 20.42 -5.82 3.69
CA TYR A 414 19.96 -6.21 2.35
C TYR A 414 19.94 -7.74 2.18
N ASP A 415 20.50 -8.50 3.13
CA ASP A 415 20.45 -9.97 3.13
C ASP A 415 19.00 -10.46 3.26
N GLY A 416 18.63 -11.49 2.50
CA GLY A 416 17.32 -12.11 2.51
C GLY A 416 16.25 -11.39 1.66
N PHE A 417 16.56 -10.25 1.04
CA PHE A 417 15.65 -9.57 0.11
C PHE A 417 15.86 -9.98 -1.34
N ASP A 418 17.04 -10.48 -1.69
CA ASP A 418 17.40 -10.93 -3.05
C ASP A 418 17.35 -12.46 -3.22
N ASP A 419 17.36 -13.23 -2.14
CA ASP A 419 17.53 -14.69 -2.17
C ASP A 419 16.51 -15.40 -3.08
N ASP A 420 15.21 -15.06 -2.93
CA ASP A 420 14.17 -15.67 -3.76
C ASP A 420 14.13 -15.06 -5.14
N VAL A 421 14.05 -13.72 -5.24
CA VAL A 421 13.81 -13.01 -6.51
C VAL A 421 14.96 -13.18 -7.49
N ALA A 422 16.20 -13.34 -7.01
CA ALA A 422 17.36 -13.60 -7.86
C ALA A 422 17.28 -14.98 -8.56
N THR A 423 16.55 -15.93 -7.98
CA THR A 423 16.40 -17.29 -8.50
C THR A 423 15.26 -17.45 -9.52
N TYR A 424 14.32 -16.49 -9.59
CA TYR A 424 13.14 -16.60 -10.46
C TYR A 424 13.46 -16.78 -11.95
N PRO A 425 14.49 -16.14 -12.54
CA PRO A 425 14.87 -16.43 -13.93
C PRO A 425 15.28 -17.90 -14.15
N ASP A 426 15.98 -18.52 -13.18
CA ASP A 426 16.37 -19.92 -13.24
C ASP A 426 15.16 -20.85 -13.16
N TRP A 427 14.22 -20.52 -12.28
CA TRP A 427 12.96 -21.27 -12.17
C TRP A 427 12.20 -21.27 -13.51
N VAL A 428 12.07 -20.12 -14.16
CA VAL A 428 11.38 -20.00 -15.46
C VAL A 428 12.11 -20.79 -16.54
N ARG A 429 13.45 -20.77 -16.58
CA ARG A 429 14.24 -21.60 -17.50
C ARG A 429 13.98 -23.10 -17.30
N ALA A 430 13.84 -23.54 -16.05
CA ALA A 430 13.57 -24.94 -15.69
C ALA A 430 12.11 -25.36 -15.96
N HIS A 431 11.16 -24.41 -16.00
CA HIS A 431 9.73 -24.67 -16.12
C HIS A 431 9.06 -23.87 -17.26
N PRO A 432 9.53 -23.99 -18.52
CA PRO A 432 9.07 -23.11 -19.63
C PRO A 432 7.58 -23.29 -19.97
N GLU A 433 6.98 -24.42 -19.64
CA GLU A 433 5.58 -24.76 -19.91
C GLU A 433 4.68 -24.63 -18.65
N ALA A 434 5.19 -24.05 -17.57
CA ALA A 434 4.41 -23.90 -16.35
C ALA A 434 3.16 -23.03 -16.58
N THR A 435 2.08 -23.46 -15.95
CA THR A 435 0.81 -22.72 -15.89
C THR A 435 0.39 -22.56 -14.43
N LEU A 436 -0.51 -21.63 -14.13
CA LEU A 436 -1.06 -21.47 -12.79
C LEU A 436 -1.52 -22.82 -12.19
N LEU A 437 -2.20 -23.64 -13.00
CA LEU A 437 -2.77 -24.93 -12.56
C LEU A 437 -1.74 -26.05 -12.41
N SER A 438 -0.53 -25.88 -12.94
CA SER A 438 0.54 -26.87 -12.82
C SER A 438 1.40 -26.70 -11.56
N ILE A 439 1.26 -25.59 -10.84
CA ILE A 439 1.98 -25.34 -9.58
C ILE A 439 1.33 -26.16 -8.47
N PRO A 440 2.10 -27.06 -7.81
CA PRO A 440 1.54 -27.92 -6.76
C PRO A 440 1.06 -27.14 -5.54
N HIS A 441 0.12 -27.72 -4.79
CA HIS A 441 -0.36 -27.26 -3.49
C HIS A 441 -1.17 -25.95 -3.50
N LEU A 442 -1.34 -25.24 -4.62
CA LEU A 442 -2.06 -23.97 -4.65
C LEU A 442 -3.53 -24.11 -4.23
N ALA A 443 -4.22 -25.16 -4.70
CA ALA A 443 -5.63 -25.39 -4.35
C ALA A 443 -5.83 -25.55 -2.84
N GLU A 444 -5.02 -26.40 -2.19
CA GLU A 444 -5.09 -26.61 -0.75
C GLU A 444 -4.72 -25.36 0.04
N GLY A 445 -3.67 -24.64 -0.44
CA GLY A 445 -3.19 -23.44 0.23
C GLY A 445 -4.22 -22.32 0.24
N VAL A 446 -4.85 -22.00 -0.91
CA VAL A 446 -5.85 -20.94 -0.96
C VAL A 446 -7.10 -21.27 -0.14
N HIS A 447 -7.52 -22.55 -0.09
CA HIS A 447 -8.58 -22.99 0.83
C HIS A 447 -8.15 -22.84 2.29
N GLY A 448 -6.89 -23.19 2.61
CA GLY A 448 -6.33 -23.04 3.95
C GLY A 448 -6.28 -21.60 4.43
N LEU A 449 -5.93 -20.65 3.53
CA LEU A 449 -5.94 -19.22 3.85
C LEU A 449 -7.36 -18.71 4.16
N GLU A 450 -8.35 -19.11 3.36
CA GLU A 450 -9.75 -18.75 3.62
C GLU A 450 -10.24 -19.30 4.96
N GLU A 451 -9.92 -20.56 5.25
CA GLU A 451 -10.32 -21.22 6.51
C GLU A 451 -9.61 -20.59 7.72
N THR A 452 -8.33 -20.23 7.58
CA THR A 452 -7.58 -19.52 8.62
C THR A 452 -8.23 -18.16 8.93
N ARG A 453 -8.61 -17.38 7.89
CA ARG A 453 -9.32 -16.11 8.09
C ARG A 453 -10.64 -16.34 8.80
N ARG A 454 -11.44 -17.31 8.35
CA ARG A 454 -12.74 -17.61 8.93
C ARG A 454 -12.64 -17.91 10.44
N ILE A 455 -11.68 -18.74 10.85
CA ILE A 455 -11.53 -19.18 12.24
C ILE A 455 -10.91 -18.09 13.11
N ASP A 456 -9.74 -17.54 12.70
CA ASP A 456 -8.92 -16.68 13.55
C ASP A 456 -9.34 -15.22 13.51
N TRP A 457 -10.15 -14.83 12.51
CA TRP A 457 -10.57 -13.47 12.32
C TRP A 457 -12.11 -13.32 12.44
N GLU A 458 -12.87 -13.93 11.54
CA GLU A 458 -14.31 -13.67 11.46
C GLU A 458 -15.07 -14.28 12.65
N GLU A 459 -14.84 -15.55 12.98
CA GLU A 459 -15.46 -16.19 14.15
C GLU A 459 -14.99 -15.59 15.48
N TRP A 460 -13.71 -15.18 15.56
CA TRP A 460 -13.19 -14.49 16.73
C TRP A 460 -13.84 -13.11 16.91
N MET A 461 -14.03 -12.33 15.84
CA MET A 461 -14.77 -11.07 15.90
C MET A 461 -16.22 -11.28 16.32
N ASP A 462 -16.90 -12.29 15.76
CA ASP A 462 -18.29 -12.61 16.08
C ASP A 462 -18.45 -13.01 17.56
N ALA A 463 -17.56 -13.85 18.07
CA ALA A 463 -17.59 -14.28 19.48
C ALA A 463 -17.42 -13.11 20.47
N ARG A 464 -16.81 -12.01 20.04
CA ARG A 464 -16.62 -10.79 20.84
C ARG A 464 -17.59 -9.67 20.50
N GLY A 465 -18.45 -9.87 19.47
CA GLY A 465 -19.37 -8.86 18.97
C GLY A 465 -18.66 -7.63 18.46
N LEU A 466 -17.51 -7.78 17.79
CA LEU A 466 -16.74 -6.68 17.24
C LEU A 466 -17.23 -6.31 15.84
N ASP A 467 -17.39 -5.02 15.58
CA ASP A 467 -17.67 -4.49 14.24
C ASP A 467 -16.37 -4.27 13.43
N ALA A 468 -15.30 -3.87 14.12
CA ALA A 468 -13.97 -3.69 13.55
C ALA A 468 -12.88 -3.88 14.60
N VAL A 469 -11.64 -3.96 14.16
CA VAL A 469 -10.45 -3.89 15.01
C VAL A 469 -9.63 -2.69 14.56
N CYS A 470 -9.00 -1.98 15.50
CA CYS A 470 -8.07 -0.91 15.15
C CYS A 470 -6.75 -1.06 15.91
N PHE A 471 -5.69 -0.50 15.35
CA PHE A 471 -4.38 -0.49 15.99
C PHE A 471 -3.49 0.61 15.36
N PRO A 472 -2.52 1.19 16.12
CA PRO A 472 -1.48 2.03 15.52
C PRO A 472 -0.85 1.28 14.34
N ALA A 473 -0.73 1.94 13.21
CA ALA A 473 -0.26 1.29 11.98
C ALA A 473 1.18 0.79 12.09
N VAL A 474 1.98 1.40 12.98
CA VAL A 474 3.38 1.07 13.21
C VAL A 474 3.73 1.19 14.70
N ALA A 475 4.74 0.45 15.14
CA ALA A 475 5.24 0.51 16.52
C ALA A 475 6.27 1.62 16.73
N ASP A 476 7.01 2.02 15.68
CA ASP A 476 8.05 3.05 15.74
C ASP A 476 8.38 3.60 14.35
N ILE A 477 9.26 4.63 14.29
CA ILE A 477 9.79 5.23 13.06
C ILE A 477 11.31 5.24 13.13
N ALA A 478 11.95 4.56 12.18
CA ALA A 478 13.38 4.44 12.11
C ALA A 478 14.06 5.67 11.48
N ARG A 479 15.34 5.88 11.84
CA ARG A 479 16.17 6.94 11.28
C ARG A 479 16.50 6.67 9.81
N ALA A 480 16.70 7.76 9.06
CA ALA A 480 16.96 7.70 7.62
C ALA A 480 18.29 7.00 7.29
N ASP A 481 19.26 6.99 8.20
CA ASP A 481 20.59 6.42 8.01
C ASP A 481 20.72 4.94 8.47
N MET A 482 19.60 4.28 8.83
CA MET A 482 19.65 2.92 9.38
C MET A 482 20.21 1.85 8.44
N ASP A 483 20.30 2.11 7.15
CA ASP A 483 20.90 1.18 6.20
C ASP A 483 22.43 1.37 6.05
N SER A 484 23.02 2.37 6.71
CA SER A 484 24.46 2.68 6.67
C SER A 484 25.10 2.87 8.03
N GLU A 485 24.33 3.20 9.08
CA GLU A 485 24.83 3.48 10.43
C GLU A 485 24.39 2.37 11.40
N PRO A 486 25.36 1.59 11.99
CA PRO A 486 25.04 0.45 12.84
C PRO A 486 24.12 0.78 14.03
N ALA A 487 24.34 1.91 14.72
CA ALA A 487 23.53 2.29 15.87
C ALA A 487 22.08 2.62 15.48
N SER A 488 21.88 3.29 14.33
CA SER A 488 20.56 3.56 13.79
C SER A 488 19.87 2.28 13.31
N ALA A 489 20.64 1.34 12.78
CA ALA A 489 20.17 0.03 12.40
C ALA A 489 19.68 -0.77 13.62
N ASP A 490 20.46 -0.83 14.68
CA ASP A 490 20.11 -1.56 15.92
C ASP A 490 18.83 -0.99 16.55
N ASP A 491 18.69 0.34 16.60
CA ASP A 491 17.47 0.99 17.08
C ASP A 491 16.27 0.70 16.17
N GLY A 492 16.44 0.80 14.85
CA GLY A 492 15.38 0.55 13.87
C GLY A 492 14.88 -0.91 13.84
N TRP A 493 15.77 -1.88 14.18
CA TRP A 493 15.43 -3.30 14.23
C TRP A 493 14.87 -3.79 15.57
N ARG A 494 14.80 -2.95 16.57
CA ARG A 494 14.34 -3.33 17.94
C ARG A 494 12.93 -3.96 17.96
N ASN A 495 12.05 -3.58 17.03
CA ASN A 495 10.72 -4.16 16.84
C ASN A 495 10.65 -5.21 15.73
N GLY A 496 11.79 -5.75 15.31
CA GLY A 496 11.89 -6.64 14.17
C GLY A 496 12.01 -5.89 12.84
N VAL A 497 12.10 -6.65 11.76
CA VAL A 497 12.33 -6.12 10.40
C VAL A 497 11.15 -5.30 9.92
N TRP A 498 9.94 -5.74 10.27
CA TRP A 498 8.70 -5.14 9.78
C TRP A 498 7.94 -4.46 10.90
N VAL A 499 8.41 -3.35 11.35
CA VAL A 499 7.81 -2.55 12.44
C VAL A 499 6.35 -2.12 12.20
N ALA A 500 5.77 -2.46 11.05
CA ALA A 500 4.37 -2.25 10.72
C ALA A 500 3.48 -3.28 11.43
N ASN A 501 2.55 -2.81 12.24
CA ASN A 501 1.65 -3.66 13.02
C ASN A 501 0.70 -4.46 12.11
N GLY A 502 0.45 -5.72 12.48
CA GLY A 502 -0.27 -6.68 11.64
C GLY A 502 0.57 -7.26 10.50
N ASN A 503 1.69 -6.63 10.12
CA ASN A 503 2.64 -7.09 9.11
C ASN A 503 1.94 -7.61 7.84
N LEU A 504 2.29 -8.82 7.37
CA LEU A 504 1.69 -9.43 6.17
C LEU A 504 0.32 -10.09 6.43
N VAL A 505 -0.04 -10.35 7.68
CA VAL A 505 -1.21 -11.17 8.04
C VAL A 505 -2.51 -10.67 7.41
N PRO A 506 -2.87 -9.38 7.46
CA PRO A 506 -4.10 -8.90 6.82
C PRO A 506 -4.13 -9.18 5.31
N ARG A 507 -2.99 -9.06 4.62
CA ARG A 507 -2.92 -9.26 3.17
C ARG A 507 -2.99 -10.73 2.80
N HIS A 508 -2.21 -11.57 3.49
CA HIS A 508 -2.23 -13.01 3.21
C HIS A 508 -3.57 -13.66 3.48
N LEU A 509 -4.31 -13.18 4.47
CA LEU A 509 -5.65 -13.65 4.77
C LEU A 509 -6.78 -12.88 4.05
N GLY A 510 -6.47 -11.82 3.29
CA GLY A 510 -7.47 -11.05 2.54
C GLY A 510 -8.39 -10.18 3.41
N ILE A 511 -7.89 -9.76 4.57
CA ILE A 511 -8.59 -8.87 5.50
C ILE A 511 -8.47 -7.43 4.99
N PRO A 512 -9.58 -6.72 4.72
CA PRO A 512 -9.53 -5.32 4.30
C PRO A 512 -9.09 -4.41 5.44
N THR A 513 -8.34 -3.36 5.10
CA THR A 513 -7.94 -2.34 6.09
C THR A 513 -8.08 -0.92 5.54
N VAL A 514 -8.33 0.04 6.44
CA VAL A 514 -8.25 1.47 6.15
C VAL A 514 -7.31 2.10 7.16
N THR A 515 -6.27 2.76 6.68
CA THR A 515 -5.36 3.55 7.51
C THR A 515 -5.71 5.02 7.37
N VAL A 516 -5.76 5.73 8.49
CA VAL A 516 -6.04 7.18 8.57
C VAL A 516 -5.03 7.82 9.52
N PRO A 517 -4.80 9.14 9.47
CA PRO A 517 -3.90 9.81 10.41
C PRO A 517 -4.31 9.61 11.87
N LEU A 518 -3.35 9.24 12.72
CA LEU A 518 -3.51 9.12 14.17
C LEU A 518 -3.01 10.39 14.88
N GLY A 519 -1.89 10.95 14.42
CA GLY A 519 -1.26 12.12 15.00
C GLY A 519 0.16 12.34 14.51
N THR A 520 0.85 13.27 15.16
CA THR A 520 2.27 13.57 14.89
C THR A 520 3.06 13.42 16.19
N LEU A 521 4.17 12.69 16.13
CA LEU A 521 5.07 12.47 17.25
C LEU A 521 5.80 13.77 17.59
N PRO A 522 5.58 14.36 18.78
CA PRO A 522 6.05 15.71 19.09
C PRO A 522 7.59 15.80 19.12
N GLU A 523 8.27 14.74 19.52
CA GLU A 523 9.73 14.70 19.68
C GLU A 523 10.50 14.60 18.36
N ILE A 524 9.86 14.08 17.28
CA ILE A 524 10.52 13.89 15.99
C ILE A 524 9.77 14.54 14.82
N GLY A 525 8.58 15.06 15.02
CA GLY A 525 7.77 15.72 13.99
C GLY A 525 7.31 14.80 12.86
N MET A 526 7.31 13.48 13.08
CA MET A 526 6.84 12.50 12.10
C MET A 526 5.40 12.07 12.39
N PRO A 527 4.55 11.95 11.39
CA PRO A 527 3.19 11.46 11.57
C PRO A 527 3.12 9.94 11.77
N VAL A 528 2.04 9.50 12.40
CA VAL A 528 1.67 8.09 12.56
C VAL A 528 0.20 7.91 12.19
N GLY A 529 -0.15 6.75 11.63
CA GLY A 529 -1.51 6.36 11.26
C GLY A 529 -2.15 5.40 12.27
N LEU A 530 -3.49 5.35 12.22
CA LEU A 530 -4.33 4.32 12.83
C LEU A 530 -4.91 3.45 11.71
N THR A 531 -4.76 2.14 11.83
CA THR A 531 -5.33 1.16 10.91
C THR A 531 -6.59 0.56 11.49
N PHE A 532 -7.69 0.61 10.76
CA PHE A 532 -8.90 -0.16 11.01
C PHE A 532 -8.91 -1.39 10.10
N ALA A 533 -9.31 -2.54 10.63
CA ALA A 533 -9.45 -3.81 9.92
C ALA A 533 -10.86 -4.37 10.12
N GLY A 534 -11.45 -4.90 9.06
CA GLY A 534 -12.84 -5.39 9.05
C GLY A 534 -12.96 -6.80 8.51
N ARG A 535 -14.21 -7.32 8.43
CA ARG A 535 -14.49 -8.60 7.79
C ARG A 535 -14.28 -8.51 6.28
N ALA A 536 -13.86 -9.62 5.69
CA ALA A 536 -13.72 -9.69 4.24
C ALA A 536 -15.06 -9.38 3.56
N TYR A 537 -14.98 -8.51 2.55
CA TYR A 537 -16.12 -8.02 1.75
C TYR A 537 -17.13 -7.13 2.49
N ASP A 538 -16.83 -6.73 3.73
CA ASP A 538 -17.54 -5.66 4.45
C ASP A 538 -16.79 -4.32 4.36
N ASP A 539 -16.07 -4.14 3.27
CA ASP A 539 -15.23 -2.97 2.98
C ASP A 539 -16.00 -1.64 3.09
N THR A 540 -17.28 -1.66 2.71
CA THR A 540 -18.15 -0.48 2.76
C THR A 540 -18.39 0.01 4.19
N ALA A 541 -18.64 -0.90 5.14
CA ALA A 541 -18.80 -0.55 6.55
C ALA A 541 -17.48 -0.02 7.14
N LEU A 542 -16.36 -0.66 6.79
CA LEU A 542 -15.04 -0.24 7.23
C LEU A 542 -14.66 1.16 6.73
N LEU A 543 -14.92 1.47 5.45
CA LEU A 543 -14.71 2.80 4.88
C LEU A 543 -15.61 3.86 5.56
N SER A 544 -16.87 3.53 5.83
CA SER A 544 -17.79 4.41 6.55
C SER A 544 -17.30 4.72 7.97
N LEU A 545 -16.79 3.71 8.68
CA LEU A 545 -16.19 3.87 10.01
C LEU A 545 -14.98 4.82 9.95
N ALA A 546 -14.07 4.64 8.99
CA ALA A 546 -12.89 5.48 8.83
C ALA A 546 -13.26 6.94 8.50
N VAL A 547 -14.28 7.18 7.69
CA VAL A 547 -14.84 8.52 7.44
C VAL A 547 -15.37 9.14 8.73
N ALA A 548 -16.11 8.37 9.55
CA ALA A 548 -16.63 8.85 10.81
C ALA A 548 -15.52 9.19 11.81
N TYR A 549 -14.47 8.38 11.86
CA TYR A 549 -13.30 8.63 12.70
C TYR A 549 -12.56 9.90 12.27
N GLU A 550 -12.25 10.08 10.98
CA GLU A 550 -11.57 11.28 10.49
C GLU A 550 -12.32 12.57 10.87
N LYS A 551 -13.66 12.55 10.86
CA LYS A 551 -14.49 13.70 11.25
C LYS A 551 -14.34 14.07 12.73
N VAL A 552 -14.17 13.09 13.62
CA VAL A 552 -14.09 13.33 15.07
C VAL A 552 -12.66 13.47 15.58
N HIS A 553 -11.68 13.01 14.80
CA HIS A 553 -10.26 13.08 15.11
C HIS A 553 -9.44 13.48 13.85
N PRO A 554 -9.53 14.76 13.41
CA PRO A 554 -8.81 15.24 12.22
C PRO A 554 -7.32 15.46 12.55
N ALA A 555 -6.50 14.42 12.39
CA ALA A 555 -5.11 14.39 12.87
C ALA A 555 -4.06 14.60 11.77
N ARG A 556 -4.48 14.93 10.52
CA ARG A 556 -3.52 15.21 9.43
C ARG A 556 -2.75 16.49 9.72
N THR A 557 -1.43 16.43 9.47
CA THR A 557 -0.52 17.60 9.47
C THR A 557 0.08 17.81 8.08
N VAL A 558 0.37 19.07 7.74
CA VAL A 558 0.97 19.44 6.46
C VAL A 558 2.50 19.35 6.56
N PRO A 559 3.19 18.76 5.58
CA PRO A 559 4.65 18.65 5.60
C PRO A 559 5.35 20.01 5.55
N GLY A 560 6.23 20.28 6.53
CA GLY A 560 6.96 21.55 6.62
C GLY A 560 8.08 21.73 5.58
N ARG A 561 8.58 20.65 4.95
CA ARG A 561 9.68 20.70 3.98
C ARG A 561 9.22 21.03 2.56
N THR A 562 7.91 21.13 2.32
CA THR A 562 7.32 21.43 1.00
C THR A 562 6.26 22.53 1.09
N PRO A 563 6.63 23.77 1.55
CA PRO A 563 5.68 24.87 1.67
C PRO A 563 5.08 25.29 0.32
N PRO A 564 4.08 26.19 0.28
CA PRO A 564 3.60 26.83 -0.95
C PRO A 564 4.73 27.48 -1.73
N LEU A 565 4.62 27.50 -3.09
CA LEU A 565 5.59 28.16 -3.99
C LEU A 565 5.23 29.61 -4.23
#